data_ab78d0402d2f10df2f736a56f4aa767d
#
_entry.id   ab78d0402d2f10df2f736a56f4aa767d
#
_cell.length_a   1.000
_cell.length_b   1.000
_cell.length_c   1.000
_cell.angle_alpha   90.00
_cell.angle_beta   90.00
_cell.angle_gamma   90.00
#
_symmetry.space_group_name_H-M   'P 1'
#
loop_
_entity.id
_entity.type
_entity.pdbx_description
1 polymer ?
#
loop_
_entity_poly.entity_id
_entity_poly.type
_entity_poly.pdbx_seq_one_letter_code
_entity_poly.pdbx_strand_id
1 'polypeptide(L)'
;MNLDSSASHAKIPASVFMITLNEEKNIAQSLASVAEFDEVIIVDSGSTDATLTLAAGFTNVKISHNDWPGFSEQKAHALVLCSHEWVFNLDADEIPTPEFIAEARALIAADSHDALESNRTLIRWGQQPRNFSKNDRLVRFFRKACGHYEVRRVHESI
;
A
#
# COMPACT_ATOMS: atom_id res chain seq x y z
N MET A 1 20.15 4.03 -35.04
CA MET A 1 19.72 2.90 -34.16
C MET A 1 18.92 3.49 -33.02
N ASN A 2 17.60 3.51 -33.12
CA ASN A 2 16.73 3.93 -32.04
C ASN A 2 16.58 2.76 -31.08
N LEU A 3 17.15 2.91 -29.88
CA LEU A 3 16.84 2.03 -28.75
C LEU A 3 15.45 2.45 -28.27
N ASP A 4 14.47 1.71 -28.72
CA ASP A 4 13.08 1.78 -28.26
C ASP A 4 13.04 1.28 -26.80
N SER A 5 13.21 2.20 -25.84
CA SER A 5 13.19 1.92 -24.40
C SER A 5 11.79 1.99 -23.80
N SER A 6 10.78 1.62 -24.56
CA SER A 6 9.42 1.41 -24.05
C SER A 6 9.16 -0.08 -23.78
N ALA A 7 9.99 -0.73 -22.99
CA ALA A 7 9.54 -1.92 -22.30
C ALA A 7 8.46 -1.49 -21.29
N SER A 8 7.21 -1.43 -21.74
CA SER A 8 6.04 -1.36 -20.88
C SER A 8 6.14 -2.57 -19.94
N HIS A 9 6.68 -2.36 -18.74
CA HIS A 9 6.69 -3.39 -17.73
C HIS A 9 5.22 -3.75 -17.44
N ALA A 10 4.88 -5.02 -17.62
CA ALA A 10 3.54 -5.50 -17.29
C ALA A 10 3.19 -5.08 -15.84
N LYS A 11 1.96 -4.66 -15.63
CA LYS A 11 1.46 -4.31 -14.29
C LYS A 11 1.71 -5.47 -13.32
N ILE A 12 1.90 -5.14 -12.05
CA ILE A 12 2.00 -6.14 -10.98
C ILE A 12 0.58 -6.63 -10.67
N PRO A 13 0.26 -7.93 -10.83
CA PRO A 13 -1.08 -8.46 -10.60
C PRO A 13 -1.36 -8.60 -9.10
N ALA A 14 -1.45 -7.46 -8.43
CA ALA A 14 -1.72 -7.34 -7.00
C ALA A 14 -2.56 -6.09 -6.73
N SER A 15 -3.32 -6.11 -5.64
CA SER A 15 -4.07 -4.97 -5.14
C SER A 15 -3.30 -4.30 -4.00
N VAL A 16 -3.05 -3.00 -4.12
CA VAL A 16 -2.65 -2.17 -2.97
C VAL A 16 -3.92 -1.72 -2.26
N PHE A 17 -3.94 -1.74 -0.94
CA PHE A 17 -5.03 -1.16 -0.18
C PHE A 17 -4.52 -0.20 0.89
N MET A 18 -5.24 0.89 1.06
CA MET A 18 -4.94 1.93 2.06
C MET A 18 -6.22 2.53 2.62
N ILE A 19 -6.11 3.03 3.83
CA ILE A 19 -7.15 3.81 4.49
C ILE A 19 -6.71 5.26 4.56
N THR A 20 -7.63 6.20 4.37
CA THR A 20 -7.31 7.63 4.31
C THR A 20 -8.26 8.50 5.13
N LEU A 21 -7.72 9.59 5.66
CA LEU A 21 -8.46 10.71 6.21
C LEU A 21 -7.57 11.95 6.19
N ASN A 22 -7.86 12.91 5.28
CA ASN A 22 -7.13 14.18 5.15
C ASN A 22 -5.61 14.01 4.92
N GLU A 23 -5.25 13.30 3.85
CA GLU A 23 -3.88 12.98 3.43
C GLU A 23 -3.43 13.75 2.18
N GLU A 24 -3.98 14.95 1.92
CA GLU A 24 -3.68 15.73 0.71
C GLU A 24 -2.19 15.99 0.48
N LYS A 25 -1.37 16.03 1.58
CA LYS A 25 0.07 16.29 1.50
C LYS A 25 0.88 15.07 1.03
N ASN A 26 0.36 13.86 1.23
CA ASN A 26 1.10 12.62 1.06
C ASN A 26 0.53 11.76 -0.08
N ILE A 27 -0.79 11.74 -0.25
CA ILE A 27 -1.51 10.78 -1.08
C ILE A 27 -1.00 10.71 -2.53
N ALA A 28 -0.69 11.84 -3.15
CA ALA A 28 -0.23 11.86 -4.54
C ALA A 28 1.13 11.16 -4.72
N GLN A 29 2.06 11.36 -3.77
CA GLN A 29 3.38 10.73 -3.81
C GLN A 29 3.29 9.24 -3.49
N SER A 30 2.47 8.86 -2.51
CA SER A 30 2.22 7.47 -2.17
C SER A 30 1.63 6.72 -3.36
N LEU A 31 0.59 7.26 -4.01
CA LEU A 31 -0.03 6.65 -5.19
C LEU A 31 0.91 6.55 -6.39
N ALA A 32 1.73 7.57 -6.63
CA ALA A 32 2.73 7.54 -7.70
C ALA A 32 3.74 6.39 -7.49
N SER A 33 4.12 6.09 -6.25
CA SER A 33 5.06 5.01 -5.94
C SER A 33 4.52 3.60 -6.19
N VAL A 34 3.21 3.44 -6.28
CA VAL A 34 2.52 2.16 -6.56
C VAL A 34 1.80 2.15 -7.91
N ALA A 35 2.17 3.05 -8.81
CA ALA A 35 1.57 3.15 -10.13
C ALA A 35 1.75 1.88 -10.99
N GLU A 36 2.75 1.04 -10.69
CA GLU A 36 2.98 -0.23 -11.36
C GLU A 36 2.01 -1.34 -10.95
N PHE A 37 1.31 -1.19 -9.81
CA PHE A 37 0.31 -2.15 -9.39
C PHE A 37 -0.97 -2.05 -10.21
N ASP A 38 -1.64 -3.18 -10.40
CA ASP A 38 -2.82 -3.28 -11.25
C ASP A 38 -4.02 -2.55 -10.63
N GLU A 39 -4.11 -2.60 -9.31
CA GLU A 39 -5.22 -2.04 -8.54
C GLU A 39 -4.75 -1.35 -7.27
N VAL A 40 -5.34 -0.20 -6.94
CA VAL A 40 -5.21 0.46 -5.64
C VAL A 40 -6.60 0.73 -5.08
N ILE A 41 -6.91 0.16 -3.93
CA ILE A 41 -8.14 0.38 -3.18
C ILE A 41 -7.89 1.44 -2.10
N ILE A 42 -8.63 2.53 -2.14
CA ILE A 42 -8.65 3.55 -1.08
C ILE A 42 -9.98 3.46 -0.35
N VAL A 43 -9.93 3.28 0.97
CA VAL A 43 -11.10 3.41 1.83
C VAL A 43 -10.96 4.70 2.63
N ASP A 44 -11.80 5.68 2.29
CA ASP A 44 -11.79 7.01 2.88
C ASP A 44 -12.84 7.13 3.98
N SER A 45 -12.44 7.77 5.09
CA SER A 45 -13.29 7.95 6.28
C SER A 45 -13.97 9.33 6.34
N GLY A 46 -14.06 10.03 5.21
CA GLY A 46 -14.70 11.35 5.11
C GLY A 46 -13.70 12.49 5.04
N SER A 47 -12.68 12.39 4.17
CA SER A 47 -11.74 13.49 3.91
C SER A 47 -12.47 14.73 3.43
N THR A 48 -12.07 15.89 3.96
CA THR A 48 -12.62 17.22 3.64
C THR A 48 -11.62 18.11 2.90
N ASP A 49 -10.39 17.65 2.72
CA ASP A 49 -9.30 18.29 1.97
C ASP A 49 -9.23 17.80 0.51
N ALA A 50 -8.12 18.01 -0.17
CA ALA A 50 -7.93 17.61 -1.56
C ALA A 50 -7.60 16.11 -1.75
N THR A 51 -7.60 15.27 -0.70
CA THR A 51 -7.21 13.85 -0.76
C THR A 51 -7.91 13.11 -1.90
N LEU A 52 -9.23 13.15 -1.94
CA LEU A 52 -10.01 12.38 -2.94
C LEU A 52 -9.84 12.93 -4.35
N THR A 53 -9.73 14.26 -4.50
CA THR A 53 -9.48 14.89 -5.80
C THR A 53 -8.13 14.47 -6.39
N LEU A 54 -7.10 14.43 -5.54
CA LEU A 54 -5.76 13.97 -5.95
C LEU A 54 -5.75 12.48 -6.29
N ALA A 55 -6.40 11.66 -5.47
CA ALA A 55 -6.49 10.21 -5.68
C ALA A 55 -7.22 9.86 -6.99
N ALA A 56 -8.28 10.57 -7.33
CA ALA A 56 -9.05 10.35 -8.56
C ALA A 56 -8.25 10.59 -9.86
N GLY A 57 -7.10 11.25 -9.77
CA GLY A 57 -6.19 11.44 -10.91
C GLY A 57 -5.44 10.19 -11.35
N PHE A 58 -5.47 9.10 -10.58
CA PHE A 58 -4.76 7.85 -10.87
C PHE A 58 -5.70 6.81 -11.46
N THR A 59 -5.33 6.24 -12.61
CA THR A 59 -6.23 5.34 -13.39
C THR A 59 -6.42 3.96 -12.76
N ASN A 60 -5.50 3.52 -11.89
CA ASN A 60 -5.56 2.23 -11.18
C ASN A 60 -6.21 2.34 -9.79
N VAL A 61 -6.70 3.52 -9.41
CA VAL A 61 -7.30 3.78 -8.09
C VAL A 61 -8.80 3.58 -8.13
N LYS A 62 -9.31 2.89 -7.13
CA LYS A 62 -10.73 2.76 -6.79
C LYS A 62 -10.96 3.30 -5.39
N ILE A 63 -11.89 4.24 -5.25
CA ILE A 63 -12.20 4.91 -3.98
C ILE A 63 -13.52 4.38 -3.45
N SER A 64 -13.55 4.03 -2.17
CA SER A 64 -14.75 3.66 -1.41
C SER A 64 -14.82 4.50 -0.14
N HIS A 65 -16.02 4.88 0.27
CA HIS A 65 -16.25 5.53 1.56
C HIS A 65 -16.69 4.48 2.59
N ASN A 66 -16.15 4.60 3.80
CA ASN A 66 -16.64 3.87 4.96
C ASN A 66 -16.39 4.70 6.23
N ASP A 67 -17.46 4.92 7.01
CA ASP A 67 -17.35 5.62 8.28
C ASP A 67 -16.33 4.93 9.19
N TRP A 68 -15.62 5.71 9.98
CA TRP A 68 -14.52 5.21 10.78
C TRP A 68 -14.96 4.23 11.88
N PRO A 69 -14.69 2.90 11.75
CA PRO A 69 -15.02 1.92 12.78
C PRO A 69 -13.83 1.60 13.70
N GLY A 70 -12.62 1.97 13.29
CA GLY A 70 -11.34 1.61 13.89
C GLY A 70 -10.32 1.20 12.85
N PHE A 71 -9.03 1.18 13.18
CA PHE A 71 -7.95 0.88 12.23
C PHE A 71 -8.09 -0.53 11.64
N SER A 72 -8.22 -1.55 12.49
CA SER A 72 -8.30 -2.94 12.05
C SER A 72 -9.51 -3.21 11.18
N GLU A 73 -10.68 -2.71 11.59
CA GLU A 73 -11.94 -2.86 10.86
C GLU A 73 -11.89 -2.13 9.51
N GLN A 74 -11.30 -0.93 9.47
CA GLN A 74 -11.17 -0.16 8.23
C GLN A 74 -10.23 -0.86 7.24
N LYS A 75 -9.09 -1.39 7.71
CA LYS A 75 -8.16 -2.17 6.90
C LYS A 75 -8.77 -3.50 6.45
N ALA A 76 -9.52 -4.17 7.32
CA ALA A 76 -10.25 -5.38 6.95
C ALA A 76 -11.29 -5.10 5.86
N HIS A 77 -12.01 -3.99 5.95
CA HIS A 77 -12.94 -3.55 4.91
C HIS A 77 -12.21 -3.30 3.57
N ALA A 78 -11.09 -2.59 3.59
CA ALA A 78 -10.27 -2.35 2.40
C ALA A 78 -9.74 -3.65 1.77
N LEU A 79 -9.27 -4.59 2.60
CA LEU A 79 -8.80 -5.90 2.16
C LEU A 79 -9.89 -6.70 1.42
N VAL A 80 -11.13 -6.66 1.91
CA VAL A 80 -12.26 -7.35 1.26
C VAL A 80 -12.50 -6.83 -0.15
N LEU A 81 -12.33 -5.52 -0.38
CA LEU A 81 -12.53 -4.87 -1.68
C LEU A 81 -11.45 -5.19 -2.72
N CYS A 82 -10.28 -5.69 -2.30
CA CYS A 82 -9.20 -6.10 -3.20
C CYS A 82 -9.65 -7.24 -4.12
N SER A 83 -9.36 -7.13 -5.42
CA SER A 83 -9.75 -8.15 -6.41
C SER A 83 -8.66 -9.18 -6.69
N HIS A 84 -7.39 -8.90 -6.36
CA HIS A 84 -6.27 -9.79 -6.61
C HIS A 84 -5.99 -10.75 -5.45
N GLU A 85 -5.33 -11.84 -5.78
CA GLU A 85 -4.84 -12.82 -4.81
C GLU A 85 -3.73 -12.25 -3.93
N TRP A 86 -2.84 -11.46 -4.51
CA TRP A 86 -1.78 -10.77 -3.79
C TRP A 86 -2.22 -9.36 -3.39
N VAL A 87 -1.95 -9.00 -2.15
CA VAL A 87 -2.35 -7.71 -1.57
C VAL A 87 -1.20 -7.03 -0.86
N PHE A 88 -1.18 -5.70 -0.93
CA PHE A 88 -0.20 -4.84 -0.28
C PHE A 88 -0.90 -3.82 0.61
N ASN A 89 -0.68 -3.91 1.92
CA ASN A 89 -1.13 -2.89 2.87
C ASN A 89 -0.13 -1.73 2.89
N LEU A 90 -0.55 -0.57 2.42
CA LEU A 90 0.27 0.65 2.39
C LEU A 90 -0.47 1.77 3.11
N ASP A 91 0.18 2.43 4.07
CA ASP A 91 -0.38 3.63 4.69
C ASP A 91 -0.21 4.84 3.74
N ALA A 92 -1.13 5.80 3.78
CA ALA A 92 -1.19 6.91 2.81
C ALA A 92 0.02 7.87 2.85
N ASP A 93 0.82 7.80 3.90
CA ASP A 93 2.06 8.54 4.12
C ASP A 93 3.33 7.69 3.93
N GLU A 94 3.20 6.46 3.43
CA GLU A 94 4.30 5.55 3.16
C GLU A 94 4.63 5.49 1.66
N ILE A 95 5.90 5.19 1.37
CA ILE A 95 6.43 5.04 0.01
C ILE A 95 7.26 3.77 -0.03
N PRO A 96 6.83 2.72 -0.76
CA PRO A 96 7.66 1.54 -0.96
C PRO A 96 8.90 1.86 -1.78
N THR A 97 10.03 1.22 -1.45
CA THR A 97 11.24 1.38 -2.24
C THR A 97 11.17 0.59 -3.55
N PRO A 98 11.95 0.98 -4.58
CA PRO A 98 12.02 0.21 -5.82
C PRO A 98 12.45 -1.24 -5.60
N GLU A 99 13.32 -1.50 -4.63
CA GLU A 99 13.79 -2.84 -4.25
C GLU A 99 12.61 -3.68 -3.71
N PHE A 100 11.79 -3.12 -2.83
CA PHE A 100 10.58 -3.80 -2.33
C PHE A 100 9.62 -4.16 -3.47
N ILE A 101 9.39 -3.25 -4.40
CA ILE A 101 8.53 -3.48 -5.56
C ILE A 101 9.09 -4.60 -6.44
N ALA A 102 10.41 -4.62 -6.65
CA ALA A 102 11.07 -5.68 -7.42
C ALA A 102 10.97 -7.04 -6.72
N GLU A 103 11.13 -7.09 -5.39
CA GLU A 103 10.96 -8.31 -4.58
C GLU A 103 9.52 -8.82 -4.62
N ALA A 104 8.52 -7.93 -4.51
CA ALA A 104 7.11 -8.29 -4.61
C ALA A 104 6.80 -8.92 -5.99
N ARG A 105 7.30 -8.34 -7.07
CA ARG A 105 7.16 -8.87 -8.43
C ARG A 105 7.82 -10.24 -8.57
N ALA A 106 9.05 -10.41 -8.04
CA ALA A 106 9.77 -11.66 -8.08
C ALA A 106 9.06 -12.75 -7.25
N LEU A 107 8.49 -12.40 -6.10
CA LEU A 107 7.76 -13.33 -5.24
C LEU A 107 6.50 -13.88 -5.94
N ILE A 108 5.72 -13.00 -6.60
CA ILE A 108 4.56 -13.44 -7.40
C ILE A 108 5.00 -14.42 -8.50
N ALA A 109 6.08 -14.09 -9.21
CA ALA A 109 6.56 -14.91 -10.33
C ALA A 109 7.13 -16.28 -9.86
N ALA A 110 7.80 -16.31 -8.71
CA ALA A 110 8.41 -17.53 -8.17
C ALA A 110 7.40 -18.44 -7.47
N ASP A 111 6.30 -17.88 -6.97
CA ASP A 111 5.24 -18.60 -6.22
C ASP A 111 5.78 -19.45 -5.06
N SER A 112 6.83 -18.95 -4.39
CA SER A 112 7.63 -19.73 -3.43
C SER A 112 7.23 -19.52 -1.97
N HIS A 113 6.57 -18.40 -1.66
CA HIS A 113 6.15 -18.02 -0.31
C HIS A 113 4.84 -17.27 -0.38
N ASP A 114 4.14 -17.14 0.74
CA ASP A 114 2.82 -16.51 0.83
C ASP A 114 2.87 -15.06 1.31
N ALA A 115 4.04 -14.56 1.72
CA ALA A 115 4.21 -13.21 2.24
C ALA A 115 5.64 -12.69 2.09
N LEU A 116 5.77 -11.36 2.10
CA LEU A 116 7.03 -10.64 2.12
C LEU A 116 7.08 -9.76 3.37
N GLU A 117 8.11 -9.95 4.19
CA GLU A 117 8.44 -9.05 5.29
C GLU A 117 9.17 -7.80 4.78
N SER A 118 8.83 -6.65 5.33
CA SER A 118 9.51 -5.39 5.04
C SER A 118 9.90 -4.68 6.31
N ASN A 119 10.95 -3.85 6.22
CA ASN A 119 11.33 -2.93 7.28
C ASN A 119 10.76 -1.56 6.98
N ARG A 120 10.12 -0.94 7.96
CA ARG A 120 9.68 0.44 7.88
C ARG A 120 10.78 1.38 8.36
N THR A 121 11.11 2.39 7.56
CA THR A 121 12.05 3.45 7.93
C THR A 121 11.31 4.75 8.15
N LEU A 122 11.40 5.30 9.35
CA LEU A 122 10.85 6.62 9.65
C LEU A 122 11.83 7.70 9.16
N ILE A 123 11.32 8.65 8.36
CA ILE A 123 12.07 9.83 7.94
C ILE A 123 11.42 11.05 8.57
N ARG A 124 12.15 11.78 9.41
CA ARG A 124 11.74 13.08 9.96
C ARG A 124 12.62 14.18 9.40
N TRP A 125 12.02 15.24 8.83
CA TRP A 125 12.74 16.36 8.21
C TRP A 125 13.83 15.94 7.23
N GLY A 126 13.58 14.89 6.42
CA GLY A 126 14.54 14.35 5.45
C GLY A 126 15.70 13.54 6.05
N GLN A 127 15.68 13.24 7.35
CA GLN A 127 16.73 12.47 8.05
C GLN A 127 16.14 11.31 8.84
N GLN A 128 16.90 10.21 8.91
CA GLN A 128 16.57 9.11 9.83
C GLN A 128 16.93 9.51 11.27
N PRO A 129 16.04 9.34 12.25
CA PRO A 129 16.37 9.54 13.65
C PRO A 129 17.46 8.56 14.10
N ARG A 130 18.47 9.05 14.85
CA ARG A 130 19.62 8.25 15.28
C ARG A 130 19.28 7.03 16.17
N ASN A 131 18.12 7.03 16.82
CA ASN A 131 17.68 6.01 17.77
C ASN A 131 16.47 5.23 17.28
N PHE A 132 16.27 5.11 15.96
CA PHE A 132 15.16 4.32 15.44
C PHE A 132 15.49 2.83 15.56
N SER A 133 14.58 2.04 16.15
CA SER A 133 14.71 0.59 16.20
C SER A 133 14.70 0.03 14.76
N LYS A 134 15.80 -0.62 14.36
CA LYS A 134 15.95 -1.24 13.04
C LYS A 134 15.08 -2.49 12.84
N ASN A 135 14.23 -2.83 13.80
CA ASN A 135 13.55 -4.13 13.87
C ASN A 135 12.01 -4.02 13.76
N ASP A 136 11.50 -2.97 13.16
CA ASP A 136 10.06 -2.88 12.87
C ASP A 136 9.77 -3.68 11.58
N ARG A 137 9.85 -5.00 11.70
CA ARG A 137 9.52 -5.91 10.61
C ARG A 137 8.02 -6.08 10.55
N LEU A 138 7.47 -5.80 9.39
CA LEU A 138 6.04 -5.87 9.14
C LEU A 138 5.78 -6.73 7.89
N VAL A 139 4.81 -7.62 7.99
CA VAL A 139 4.26 -8.27 6.82
C VAL A 139 3.26 -7.31 6.18
N ARG A 140 3.58 -6.81 5.00
CA ARG A 140 2.75 -5.83 4.29
C ARG A 140 2.27 -6.33 2.93
N PHE A 141 3.00 -7.26 2.31
CA PHE A 141 2.66 -7.87 1.03
C PHE A 141 2.44 -9.37 1.24
N PHE A 142 1.25 -9.87 0.94
CA PHE A 142 0.87 -11.24 1.27
C PHE A 142 -0.29 -11.75 0.39
N ARG A 143 -0.50 -13.08 0.39
CA ARG A 143 -1.69 -13.66 -0.22
C ARG A 143 -2.93 -13.32 0.60
N LYS A 144 -3.95 -12.79 -0.05
CA LYS A 144 -5.21 -12.36 0.58
C LYS A 144 -5.82 -13.45 1.46
N ALA A 145 -5.73 -14.71 1.04
CA ALA A 145 -6.26 -15.85 1.80
C ALA A 145 -5.55 -16.11 3.13
N CYS A 146 -4.29 -15.62 3.28
CA CYS A 146 -3.49 -15.80 4.49
C CYS A 146 -3.60 -14.63 5.47
N GLY A 147 -4.13 -13.49 5.02
CA GLY A 147 -4.22 -12.26 5.81
C GLY A 147 -5.58 -12.09 6.47
N HIS A 148 -5.58 -11.74 7.75
CA HIS A 148 -6.76 -11.28 8.47
C HIS A 148 -6.36 -10.21 9.48
N TYR A 149 -7.26 -9.27 9.78
CA TYR A 149 -7.06 -8.26 10.80
C TYR A 149 -7.79 -8.64 12.08
N GLU A 150 -7.05 -8.73 13.18
CA GLU A 150 -7.65 -8.87 14.50
C GLU A 150 -8.14 -7.51 14.99
N VAL A 151 -9.32 -7.50 15.61
CA VAL A 151 -9.86 -6.29 16.26
C VAL A 151 -9.03 -5.98 17.51
N ARG A 152 -8.07 -5.07 17.37
CA ARG A 152 -7.25 -4.56 18.48
C ARG A 152 -7.46 -3.06 18.63
N ARG A 153 -7.64 -2.60 19.87
CA ARG A 153 -7.97 -1.20 20.15
C ARG A 153 -6.82 -0.20 19.95
N VAL A 154 -5.55 -0.64 19.79
CA VAL A 154 -4.40 0.29 19.82
C VAL A 154 -3.31 0.01 18.78
N HIS A 155 -3.04 -1.22 18.34
CA HIS A 155 -2.06 -1.53 17.28
C HIS A 155 -2.52 -2.74 16.48
N GLU A 156 -2.43 -2.63 15.14
CA GLU A 156 -2.76 -3.74 14.25
C GLU A 156 -1.56 -4.68 14.09
N SER A 157 -1.85 -5.96 14.01
CA SER A 157 -0.95 -6.97 13.47
C SER A 157 -1.70 -7.84 12.48
N ILE A 158 -1.03 -8.26 11.45
CA ILE A 158 -1.50 -9.23 10.47
C ILE A 158 -1.12 -10.63 10.95
#